data_0282b590a4cd5c0d0ba1769535be52b0
#
_entry.id   0282b590a4cd5c0d0ba1769535be52b0
#
_cell.length_a   1.000
_cell.length_b   1.000
_cell.length_c   1.000
_cell.angle_alpha   90.00
_cell.angle_beta   90.00
_cell.angle_gamma   90.00
#
_symmetry.space_group_name_H-M   'P 1'
#
loop_
_entity.id
_entity.type
_entity.pdbx_description
1 polymer ?
#
loop_
_entity_poly.entity_id
_entity_poly.type
_entity_poly.pdbx_seq_one_letter_code
_entity_poly.pdbx_strand_id
1 'polypeptide(L)'
;MYKVKANYFFIPLFVIITASAASYFAEAGRAWYKTINLPDWTPSGSIMVLAWTIIFILSSLSLLIIWNRYSSEKNFRVIVVLFILNAFFIVGWNILFFSHQQLGLAFFQAVLLITNLILLIFLIWRLSPLAAYLLIPY
;
A
#
# COMPACT_ATOMS: atom_id res chain seq x y z
N MET A 1 -32.45 -0.34 -11.26
CA MET A 1 -31.72 -1.06 -10.19
C MET A 1 -30.23 -0.98 -10.48
N TYR A 2 -29.48 -0.24 -9.70
CA TYR A 2 -28.04 -0.16 -9.87
C TYR A 2 -27.42 -1.47 -9.41
N LYS A 3 -26.87 -2.27 -10.32
CA LYS A 3 -26.03 -3.41 -9.95
C LYS A 3 -24.70 -2.89 -9.44
N VAL A 4 -24.45 -3.06 -8.14
CA VAL A 4 -23.13 -2.79 -7.56
C VAL A 4 -22.13 -3.71 -8.26
N LYS A 5 -21.09 -3.13 -8.87
CA LYS A 5 -20.06 -3.91 -9.55
C LYS A 5 -19.24 -4.70 -8.51
N ALA A 6 -18.85 -5.93 -8.84
CA ALA A 6 -18.11 -6.80 -7.93
C ALA A 6 -16.81 -6.19 -7.41
N ASN A 7 -16.16 -5.30 -8.18
CA ASN A 7 -14.92 -4.64 -7.78
C ASN A 7 -15.10 -3.70 -6.57
N TYR A 8 -16.29 -3.16 -6.33
CA TYR A 8 -16.57 -2.40 -5.10
C TYR A 8 -16.49 -3.25 -3.83
N PHE A 9 -16.56 -4.56 -3.98
CA PHE A 9 -16.39 -5.53 -2.90
C PHE A 9 -14.95 -6.08 -2.88
N PHE A 10 -14.44 -6.55 -4.03
CA PHE A 10 -13.14 -7.22 -4.10
C PHE A 10 -11.95 -6.30 -3.85
N ILE A 11 -12.00 -5.05 -4.30
CA ILE A 11 -10.89 -4.11 -4.10
C ILE A 11 -10.72 -3.73 -2.63
N PRO A 12 -11.76 -3.28 -1.90
CA PRO A 12 -11.63 -3.07 -0.46
C PRO A 12 -11.24 -4.34 0.31
N LEU A 13 -11.77 -5.49 -0.05
CA LEU A 13 -11.41 -6.77 0.56
C LEU A 13 -9.92 -7.08 0.38
N PHE A 14 -9.39 -6.93 -0.82
CA PHE A 14 -7.97 -7.10 -1.11
C PHE A 14 -7.10 -6.15 -0.26
N VAL A 15 -7.48 -4.90 -0.14
CA VAL A 15 -6.77 -3.91 0.68
C VAL A 15 -6.84 -4.26 2.17
N ILE A 16 -8.00 -4.70 2.67
CA ILE A 16 -8.17 -5.14 4.06
C ILE A 16 -7.30 -6.37 4.35
N ILE A 17 -7.26 -7.35 3.45
CA ILE A 17 -6.39 -8.53 3.59
C ILE A 17 -4.92 -8.12 3.63
N THR A 18 -4.50 -7.22 2.75
CA THR A 18 -3.13 -6.69 2.73
C THR A 18 -2.78 -5.97 4.04
N ALA A 19 -3.64 -5.08 4.51
CA ALA A 19 -3.45 -4.36 5.76
C ALA A 19 -3.42 -5.30 6.97
N SER A 20 -4.27 -6.31 7.00
CA SER A 20 -4.32 -7.31 8.07
C SER A 20 -3.06 -8.17 8.10
N ALA A 21 -2.57 -8.60 6.95
CA ALA A 21 -1.31 -9.36 6.84
C ALA A 21 -0.10 -8.51 7.29
N ALA A 22 -0.02 -7.26 6.84
CA ALA A 22 1.03 -6.34 7.25
C ALA A 22 1.01 -6.10 8.77
N SER A 23 -0.16 -5.88 9.35
CA SER A 23 -0.34 -5.69 10.79
C SER A 23 0.03 -6.92 11.60
N TYR A 24 -0.31 -8.11 11.12
CA TYR A 24 0.07 -9.37 11.76
C TYR A 24 1.58 -9.51 11.93
N PHE A 25 2.33 -9.27 10.85
CA PHE A 25 3.79 -9.34 10.90
C PHE A 25 4.42 -8.19 11.68
N ALA A 26 3.84 -7.00 11.66
CA ALA A 26 4.28 -5.88 12.47
C ALA A 26 4.10 -6.17 13.97
N GLU A 27 2.99 -6.77 14.36
CA GLU A 27 2.73 -7.14 15.76
C GLU A 27 3.72 -8.19 16.26
N ALA A 28 4.11 -9.14 15.41
CA ALA A 28 5.12 -10.16 15.75
C ALA A 28 6.47 -9.55 16.15
N GLY A 29 6.84 -8.39 15.62
CA GLY A 29 8.08 -7.68 15.94
C GLY A 29 7.94 -6.52 16.91
N ARG A 30 6.77 -6.29 17.48
CA ARG A 30 6.49 -5.12 18.33
C ARG A 30 7.39 -5.04 19.55
N ALA A 31 7.66 -6.15 20.22
CA ALA A 31 8.53 -6.19 21.39
C ALA A 31 9.96 -5.78 21.06
N TRP A 32 10.49 -6.29 19.96
CA TRP A 32 11.79 -5.91 19.45
C TRP A 32 11.83 -4.43 19.04
N TYR A 33 10.82 -3.93 18.33
CA TYR A 33 10.75 -2.54 17.89
C TYR A 33 10.87 -1.54 19.05
N LYS A 34 10.35 -1.88 20.23
CA LYS A 34 10.46 -1.07 21.44
C LYS A 34 11.88 -1.02 22.02
N THR A 35 12.75 -1.94 21.61
CA THR A 35 14.13 -2.02 22.12
C THR A 35 15.15 -1.22 21.29
N ILE A 36 14.78 -0.83 20.06
CA ILE A 36 15.67 -0.07 19.19
C ILE A 36 15.63 1.42 19.51
N ASN A 37 16.76 2.08 19.31
CA ASN A 37 16.87 3.53 19.46
C ASN A 37 16.24 4.22 18.25
N LEU A 38 15.07 4.83 18.47
CA LEU A 38 14.38 5.61 17.46
C LEU A 38 14.70 7.09 17.61
N PRO A 39 14.73 7.87 16.50
CA PRO A 39 14.83 9.32 16.58
C PRO A 39 13.67 9.92 17.40
N ASP A 40 13.93 11.03 18.10
CA ASP A 40 12.94 11.70 18.95
C ASP A 40 11.70 12.18 18.17
N TRP A 41 11.85 12.44 16.85
CA TRP A 41 10.77 12.83 15.97
C TRP A 41 9.91 11.66 15.45
N THR A 42 10.21 10.43 15.84
CA THR A 42 9.44 9.25 15.38
C THR A 42 7.99 9.36 15.84
N PRO A 43 7.00 9.23 14.92
CA PRO A 43 5.60 9.29 15.28
C PRO A 43 5.21 8.16 16.25
N SER A 44 4.22 8.44 17.10
CA SER A 44 3.64 7.40 17.97
C SER A 44 2.99 6.29 17.14
N GLY A 45 2.85 5.10 17.73
CA GLY A 45 2.17 3.98 17.08
C GLY A 45 0.75 4.31 16.63
N SER A 46 0.01 5.09 17.42
CA SER A 46 -1.36 5.53 17.07
C SER A 46 -1.38 6.42 15.81
N ILE A 47 -0.42 7.34 15.69
CA ILE A 47 -0.28 8.20 14.50
C ILE A 47 0.08 7.36 13.28
N MET A 48 0.98 6.38 13.42
CA MET A 48 1.34 5.48 12.33
C MET A 48 0.14 4.66 11.85
N VAL A 49 -0.64 4.08 12.77
CA VAL A 49 -1.86 3.33 12.42
C VAL A 49 -2.85 4.21 11.68
N LEU A 50 -3.07 5.44 12.14
CA LEU A 50 -3.97 6.39 11.47
C LEU A 50 -3.47 6.72 10.06
N ALA A 51 -2.18 7.03 9.91
CA ALA A 51 -1.58 7.36 8.61
C ALA A 51 -1.70 6.20 7.62
N TRP A 52 -1.38 4.98 8.02
CA TRP A 52 -1.50 3.80 7.17
C TRP A 52 -2.94 3.48 6.82
N THR A 53 -3.88 3.65 7.75
CA THR A 53 -5.30 3.48 7.47
C THR A 53 -5.77 4.44 6.37
N ILE A 54 -5.39 5.71 6.47
CA ILE A 54 -5.70 6.71 5.44
C ILE A 54 -5.06 6.31 4.09
N ILE A 55 -3.80 5.92 4.08
CA ILE A 55 -3.09 5.46 2.88
C ILE A 55 -3.81 4.29 2.21
N PHE A 56 -4.23 3.29 2.97
CA PHE A 56 -4.95 2.14 2.42
C PHE A 56 -6.32 2.52 1.86
N ILE A 57 -7.06 3.40 2.53
CA ILE A 57 -8.35 3.92 2.03
C ILE A 57 -8.14 4.67 0.72
N LEU A 58 -7.18 5.58 0.66
CA LEU A 58 -6.89 6.37 -0.54
C LEU A 58 -6.40 5.50 -1.70
N SER A 59 -5.58 4.49 -1.43
CA SER A 59 -5.13 3.52 -2.44
C SER A 59 -6.30 2.70 -2.99
N SER A 60 -7.22 2.28 -2.14
CA SER A 60 -8.45 1.59 -2.54
C SER A 60 -9.31 2.46 -3.46
N LEU A 61 -9.51 3.72 -3.11
CA LEU A 61 -10.26 4.68 -3.93
C LEU A 61 -9.58 4.93 -5.27
N SER A 62 -8.26 5.07 -5.29
CA SER A 62 -7.49 5.22 -6.53
C SER A 62 -7.71 4.02 -7.47
N LEU A 63 -7.56 2.80 -6.97
CA LEU A 63 -7.77 1.59 -7.76
C LEU A 63 -9.23 1.45 -8.22
N LEU A 64 -10.21 1.82 -7.40
CA LEU A 64 -11.63 1.83 -7.77
C LEU A 64 -11.90 2.79 -8.93
N ILE A 65 -11.32 3.98 -8.92
CA ILE A 65 -11.47 4.95 -10.01
C ILE A 65 -10.89 4.37 -11.31
N ILE A 66 -9.69 3.83 -11.26
CA ILE A 66 -9.02 3.23 -12.42
C ILE A 66 -9.82 2.04 -12.96
N TRP A 67 -10.27 1.16 -12.09
CA TRP A 67 -11.03 -0.02 -12.50
C TRP A 67 -12.37 0.32 -13.15
N ASN A 68 -13.10 1.27 -12.58
CA ASN A 68 -14.44 1.60 -13.05
C ASN A 68 -14.47 2.49 -14.31
N ARG A 69 -13.44 3.32 -14.51
CA ARG A 69 -13.42 4.31 -15.58
C ARG A 69 -12.43 4.01 -16.71
N TYR A 70 -11.36 3.26 -16.42
CA TYR A 70 -10.21 3.10 -17.31
C TYR A 70 -9.83 1.64 -17.57
N SER A 71 -10.74 0.68 -17.31
CA SER A 71 -10.47 -0.74 -17.48
C SER A 71 -10.22 -1.18 -18.94
N SER A 72 -10.62 -0.38 -19.89
CA SER A 72 -10.37 -0.62 -21.32
C SER A 72 -9.04 -0.02 -21.82
N GLU A 73 -8.35 0.75 -21.00
CA GLU A 73 -7.11 1.40 -21.37
C GLU A 73 -5.96 0.39 -21.50
N LYS A 74 -5.03 0.67 -22.42
CA LYS A 74 -3.89 -0.21 -22.73
C LYS A 74 -3.06 -0.56 -21.49
N ASN A 75 -2.84 0.39 -20.60
CA ASN A 75 -2.00 0.22 -19.41
C ASN A 75 -2.75 -0.31 -18.19
N PHE A 76 -4.05 -0.57 -18.30
CA PHE A 76 -4.87 -1.01 -17.16
C PHE A 76 -4.30 -2.26 -16.48
N ARG A 77 -3.93 -3.29 -17.27
CA ARG A 77 -3.38 -4.53 -16.70
C ARG A 77 -2.07 -4.30 -15.96
N VAL A 78 -1.21 -3.44 -16.49
CA VAL A 78 0.07 -3.09 -15.85
C VAL A 78 -0.19 -2.38 -14.52
N ILE A 79 -1.13 -1.46 -14.49
CA ILE A 79 -1.50 -0.74 -13.25
C ILE A 79 -2.03 -1.73 -12.21
N VAL A 80 -2.91 -2.65 -12.57
CA VAL A 80 -3.43 -3.68 -11.65
C VAL A 80 -2.29 -4.56 -11.10
N VAL A 81 -1.40 -5.02 -11.96
CA VAL A 81 -0.23 -5.82 -11.55
C VAL A 81 0.65 -5.02 -10.59
N LEU A 82 0.88 -3.73 -10.83
CA LEU A 82 1.66 -2.88 -9.94
C LEU A 82 0.97 -2.68 -8.57
N PHE A 83 -0.34 -2.60 -8.50
CA PHE A 83 -1.06 -2.59 -7.21
C PHE A 83 -0.91 -3.90 -6.46
N ILE A 84 -0.96 -5.03 -7.16
CA ILE A 84 -0.73 -6.35 -6.56
C ILE A 84 0.71 -6.46 -6.03
N LEU A 85 1.70 -6.05 -6.82
CA LEU A 85 3.11 -6.02 -6.40
C LEU A 85 3.31 -5.07 -5.21
N ASN A 86 2.62 -3.93 -5.19
CA ASN A 86 2.65 -3.00 -4.06
C ASN A 86 2.22 -3.69 -2.76
N ALA A 87 1.12 -4.46 -2.81
CA ALA A 87 0.65 -5.23 -1.67
C ALA A 87 1.69 -6.26 -1.19
N PHE A 88 2.32 -6.99 -2.11
CA PHE A 88 3.40 -7.91 -1.77
C PHE A 88 4.60 -7.19 -1.14
N PHE A 89 4.98 -6.04 -1.65
CA PHE A 89 6.09 -5.26 -1.10
C PHE A 89 5.79 -4.73 0.30
N ILE A 90 4.56 -4.28 0.57
CA ILE A 90 4.16 -3.82 1.91
C ILE A 90 4.24 -4.97 2.92
N VAL A 91 3.64 -6.10 2.60
CA VAL A 91 3.65 -7.28 3.49
C VAL A 91 5.08 -7.80 3.64
N GLY A 92 5.83 -7.90 2.56
CA GLY A 92 7.22 -8.33 2.54
C GLY A 92 8.12 -7.43 3.39
N TRP A 93 7.93 -6.12 3.32
CA TRP A 93 8.68 -5.19 4.17
C TRP A 93 8.40 -5.42 5.66
N ASN A 94 7.13 -5.61 6.04
CA ASN A 94 6.78 -5.91 7.43
C ASN A 94 7.39 -7.23 7.92
N ILE A 95 7.43 -8.25 7.06
CA ILE A 95 8.09 -9.52 7.37
C ILE A 95 9.59 -9.31 7.60
N LEU A 96 10.27 -8.63 6.68
CA LEU A 96 11.71 -8.41 6.76
C LEU A 96 12.10 -7.52 7.95
N PHE A 97 11.37 -6.43 8.16
CA PHE A 97 11.69 -5.45 9.20
C PHE A 97 11.31 -5.96 10.59
N PHE A 98 10.06 -6.33 10.80
CA PHE A 98 9.55 -6.69 12.13
C PHE A 98 9.80 -8.15 12.51
N SER A 99 9.48 -9.09 11.62
CA SER A 99 9.56 -10.51 11.96
C SER A 99 10.98 -11.04 11.88
N HIS A 100 11.73 -10.68 10.84
CA HIS A 100 13.10 -11.16 10.64
C HIS A 100 14.18 -10.18 11.09
N GLN A 101 13.83 -8.93 11.38
CA GLN A 101 14.76 -7.89 11.84
C GLN A 101 15.93 -7.66 10.87
N GLN A 102 15.69 -7.90 9.58
CA GLN A 102 16.65 -7.78 8.49
C GLN A 102 16.63 -6.35 7.92
N LEU A 103 17.24 -5.40 8.64
CA LEU A 103 17.18 -3.97 8.31
C LEU A 103 17.74 -3.66 6.92
N GLY A 104 18.82 -4.33 6.50
CA GLY A 104 19.41 -4.15 5.17
C GLY A 104 18.46 -4.59 4.04
N LEU A 105 17.87 -5.78 4.18
CA LEU A 105 16.90 -6.28 3.20
C LEU A 105 15.61 -5.46 3.23
N ALA A 106 15.16 -5.01 4.39
CA ALA A 106 14.00 -4.13 4.52
C ALA A 106 14.25 -2.79 3.81
N PHE A 107 15.45 -2.25 3.86
CA PHE A 107 15.84 -1.05 3.11
C PHE A 107 15.71 -1.25 1.61
N PHE A 108 16.26 -2.35 1.07
CA PHE A 108 16.10 -2.68 -0.36
C PHE A 108 14.63 -2.86 -0.75
N GLN A 109 13.86 -3.52 0.10
CA GLN A 109 12.42 -3.70 -0.12
C GLN A 109 11.69 -2.36 -0.15
N ALA A 110 12.06 -1.42 0.72
CA ALA A 110 11.49 -0.08 0.72
C ALA A 110 11.81 0.68 -0.57
N VAL A 111 13.01 0.54 -1.11
CA VAL A 111 13.39 1.13 -2.40
C VAL A 111 12.52 0.56 -3.53
N LEU A 112 12.28 -0.76 -3.55
CA LEU A 112 11.40 -1.39 -4.52
C LEU A 112 9.96 -0.89 -4.36
N LEU A 113 9.46 -0.75 -3.14
CA LEU A 113 8.14 -0.21 -2.84
C LEU A 113 7.97 1.21 -3.36
N ILE A 114 8.94 2.08 -3.10
CA ILE A 114 8.94 3.48 -3.57
C ILE A 114 8.98 3.53 -5.08
N THR A 115 9.84 2.72 -5.73
CA THR A 115 9.93 2.65 -7.18
C THR A 115 8.60 2.21 -7.80
N ASN A 116 7.98 1.18 -7.23
CA ASN A 116 6.66 0.70 -7.64
C ASN A 116 5.60 1.81 -7.52
N LEU A 117 5.62 2.55 -6.42
CA LEU A 117 4.67 3.65 -6.17
C LEU A 117 4.86 4.80 -7.18
N ILE A 118 6.10 5.16 -7.48
CA ILE A 118 6.40 6.20 -8.49
C ILE A 118 5.88 5.78 -9.87
N LEU A 119 6.09 4.52 -10.26
CA LEU A 119 5.56 3.98 -11.51
C LEU A 119 4.03 3.99 -11.54
N LEU A 120 3.37 3.61 -10.45
CA LEU A 120 1.92 3.68 -10.31
C LEU A 120 1.41 5.10 -10.50
N ILE A 121 1.97 6.07 -9.77
CA ILE A 121 1.58 7.48 -9.88
C ILE A 121 1.78 7.98 -11.30
N PHE A 122 2.90 7.68 -11.92
CA PHE A 122 3.22 8.11 -13.30
C PHE A 122 2.20 7.56 -14.33
N LEU A 123 1.90 6.26 -14.26
CA LEU A 123 0.94 5.65 -15.18
C LEU A 123 -0.49 6.13 -14.95
N ILE A 124 -0.88 6.22 -13.68
CA ILE A 124 -2.23 6.67 -13.30
C ILE A 124 -2.44 8.14 -13.61
N TRP A 125 -1.41 8.98 -13.44
CA TRP A 125 -1.49 10.41 -13.75
C TRP A 125 -1.95 10.69 -15.18
N ARG A 126 -1.52 9.88 -16.12
CA ARG A 126 -1.91 9.99 -17.53
C ARG A 126 -3.37 9.68 -17.78
N LEU A 127 -4.00 8.90 -16.91
CA LEU A 127 -5.41 8.51 -17.02
C LEU A 127 -6.31 9.39 -16.16
N SER A 128 -5.95 9.54 -14.90
CA SER A 128 -6.72 10.29 -13.91
C SER A 128 -5.79 10.97 -12.91
N PRO A 129 -5.57 12.27 -13.03
CA PRO A 129 -4.80 13.03 -12.03
C PRO A 129 -5.38 12.89 -10.62
N LEU A 130 -6.70 12.84 -10.47
CA LEU A 130 -7.34 12.63 -9.17
C LEU A 130 -6.92 11.32 -8.52
N ALA A 131 -6.97 10.21 -9.28
CA ALA A 131 -6.55 8.90 -8.77
C ALA A 131 -5.06 8.87 -8.40
N ALA A 132 -4.21 9.59 -9.15
CA ALA A 132 -2.79 9.73 -8.84
C ALA A 132 -2.55 10.56 -7.57
N TYR A 133 -3.28 11.66 -7.38
CA TYR A 133 -3.21 12.46 -6.15
C TYR A 133 -3.54 11.66 -4.89
N LEU A 134 -4.47 10.71 -4.98
CA LEU A 134 -4.83 9.84 -3.87
C LEU A 134 -3.67 8.95 -3.40
N LEU A 135 -2.67 8.69 -4.24
CA LEU A 135 -1.47 7.91 -3.91
C LEU A 135 -0.32 8.75 -3.36
N ILE A 136 -0.36 10.07 -3.47
CA ILE A 136 0.74 10.94 -3.02
C ILE A 136 1.01 10.86 -1.51
N PRO A 137 0.00 10.80 -0.62
CA PRO A 137 0.24 10.63 0.82
C PRO A 137 0.92 9.33 1.22
N TYR A 138 0.94 8.38 0.30
CA TYR A 138 1.61 7.10 0.50
C TYR A 138 3.15 7.31 0.74
#